data_fe1e02d29f1ac1c31c1b2b4c11085861
#
_entry.id   fe1e02d29f1ac1c31c1b2b4c11085861
#
_cell.length_a   1.000
_cell.length_b   1.000
_cell.length_c   1.000
_cell.angle_alpha   90.00
_cell.angle_beta   90.00
_cell.angle_gamma   90.00
#
_symmetry.space_group_name_H-M   'P 1'
#
loop_
_entity.id
_entity.type
_entity.pdbx_description
1 polymer ?
#
loop_
_entity_poly.entity_id
_entity_poly.type
_entity_poly.pdbx_seq_one_letter_code
_entity_poly.pdbx_strand_id
1 'polypeptide(L)'
;NFSKADFLKAVSVAKDYIVDGDVMQVVLAQDFSKEFTHEPFDLYQALRFLNPSPYMYFLNFGICQVIGASPEILVRLQGDQITLRPIAGTRKRGSNEIEDEENAKDLLSDPKELAEHLMLIDLGRNDVGKISKMGTVKVSEKMVIEKYSHVMHIVSNVEGSKKENLSFIDVL
;
A
#
# COMPACT_ATOMS: atom_id res chain seq x y z
N ASN A 1 11.67 18.26 11.11
CA ASN A 1 12.62 17.16 10.84
C ASN A 1 13.05 16.56 12.18
N PHE A 2 12.95 15.26 12.33
CA PHE A 2 13.45 14.55 13.50
C PHE A 2 14.98 14.38 13.42
N SER A 3 15.68 14.53 14.53
CA SER A 3 16.98 13.90 14.67
C SER A 3 16.81 12.37 14.73
N LYS A 4 17.87 11.61 14.47
CA LYS A 4 17.81 10.13 14.62
C LYS A 4 17.37 9.72 16.03
N ALA A 5 17.86 10.42 17.06
CA ALA A 5 17.52 10.14 18.46
C ALA A 5 16.03 10.42 18.76
N ASP A 6 15.51 11.55 18.27
CA ASP A 6 14.09 11.90 18.45
C ASP A 6 13.17 10.95 17.71
N PHE A 7 13.55 10.53 16.48
CA PHE A 7 12.79 9.54 15.73
C PHE A 7 12.72 8.19 16.46
N LEU A 8 13.86 7.69 16.97
CA LEU A 8 13.89 6.45 17.75
C LEU A 8 13.06 6.55 19.03
N LYS A 9 13.08 7.71 19.71
CA LYS A 9 12.22 7.96 20.87
C LYS A 9 10.73 7.95 20.47
N ALA A 10 10.37 8.60 19.37
CA ALA A 10 8.99 8.59 18.87
C ALA A 10 8.51 7.17 18.52
N VAL A 11 9.39 6.33 17.93
CA VAL A 11 9.09 4.90 17.69
C VAL A 11 8.82 4.16 18.99
N SER A 12 9.62 4.42 20.06
CA SER A 12 9.39 3.78 21.36
C SER A 12 8.03 4.17 21.94
N VAL A 13 7.69 5.46 21.94
CA VAL A 13 6.39 5.95 22.44
C VAL A 13 5.23 5.38 21.60
N ALA A 14 5.39 5.30 20.28
CA ALA A 14 4.38 4.69 19.41
C ALA A 14 4.12 3.20 19.74
N LYS A 15 5.18 2.47 20.09
CA LYS A 15 5.05 1.07 20.55
C LYS A 15 4.31 0.96 21.87
N ASP A 16 4.52 1.89 22.79
CA ASP A 16 3.81 1.93 24.07
C ASP A 16 2.29 2.14 23.83
N TYR A 17 1.89 3.07 22.94
CA TYR A 17 0.50 3.27 22.57
C TYR A 17 -0.16 2.03 21.94
N ILE A 18 0.61 1.22 21.19
CA ILE A 18 0.11 -0.05 20.65
C ILE A 18 -0.10 -1.06 21.77
N VAL A 19 0.84 -1.16 22.72
CA VAL A 19 0.75 -2.09 23.86
C VAL A 19 -0.43 -1.72 24.78
N ASP A 20 -0.65 -0.42 24.99
CA ASP A 20 -1.74 0.10 25.83
C ASP A 20 -3.12 -0.01 25.13
N GLY A 21 -3.15 -0.33 23.84
CA GLY A 21 -4.37 -0.50 23.05
C GLY A 21 -4.98 0.81 22.54
N ASP A 22 -4.24 1.92 22.61
CA ASP A 22 -4.70 3.23 22.12
C ASP A 22 -4.76 3.28 20.60
N VAL A 23 -3.84 2.58 19.93
CA VAL A 23 -3.80 2.45 18.48
C VAL A 23 -3.43 1.03 18.06
N MET A 24 -3.95 0.58 16.94
CA MET A 24 -3.58 -0.73 16.36
C MET A 24 -2.32 -0.62 15.49
N GLN A 25 -2.18 0.51 14.79
CA GLN A 25 -1.05 0.82 13.92
C GLN A 25 -0.84 2.33 13.88
N VAL A 26 0.41 2.76 13.75
CA VAL A 26 0.76 4.16 13.53
C VAL A 26 1.96 4.26 12.59
N VAL A 27 1.91 5.21 11.68
CA VAL A 27 2.99 5.49 10.74
C VAL A 27 3.69 6.79 11.17
N LEU A 28 4.98 6.68 11.46
CA LEU A 28 5.83 7.85 11.73
C LEU A 28 6.47 8.28 10.41
N ALA A 29 6.27 9.54 10.05
CA ALA A 29 6.82 10.10 8.81
C ALA A 29 8.00 11.04 9.10
N GLN A 30 8.93 11.10 8.17
CA GLN A 30 10.03 12.05 8.16
C GLN A 30 10.28 12.56 6.75
N ASP A 31 10.46 13.88 6.64
CA ASP A 31 10.83 14.51 5.38
C ASP A 31 12.35 14.45 5.17
N PHE A 32 12.74 14.09 3.98
CA PHE A 32 14.11 14.20 3.50
C PHE A 32 14.14 15.21 2.37
N SER A 33 15.13 16.10 2.40
CA SER A 33 15.34 17.07 1.34
C SER A 33 16.76 16.99 0.80
N LYS A 34 16.88 17.16 -0.49
CA LYS A 34 18.18 17.22 -1.19
C LYS A 34 18.08 18.21 -2.34
N GLU A 35 19.13 18.98 -2.54
CA GLU A 35 19.25 19.81 -3.74
C GLU A 35 19.23 18.93 -5.00
N PHE A 36 18.43 19.34 -5.97
CA PHE A 36 18.28 18.66 -7.25
C PHE A 36 18.46 19.67 -8.38
N THR A 37 19.50 19.46 -9.21
CA THR A 37 19.94 20.40 -10.23
C THR A 37 19.55 20.01 -11.65
N HIS A 38 18.88 18.88 -11.83
CA HIS A 38 18.41 18.38 -13.13
C HIS A 38 16.93 18.71 -13.33
N GLU A 39 16.46 18.52 -14.56
CA GLU A 39 15.04 18.67 -14.86
C GLU A 39 14.22 17.60 -14.12
N PRO A 40 13.10 17.94 -13.49
CA PRO A 40 12.29 16.98 -12.75
C PRO A 40 11.82 15.79 -13.59
N PHE A 41 11.62 15.98 -14.89
CA PHE A 41 11.22 14.91 -15.80
C PHE A 41 12.33 13.86 -16.00
N ASP A 42 13.61 14.25 -15.89
CA ASP A 42 14.74 13.30 -15.94
C ASP A 42 14.69 12.32 -14.76
N LEU A 43 14.28 12.81 -13.57
CA LEU A 43 14.07 11.94 -12.41
C LEU A 43 12.94 10.93 -12.67
N TYR A 44 11.84 11.36 -13.27
CA TYR A 44 10.76 10.45 -13.65
C TYR A 44 11.24 9.37 -14.63
N GLN A 45 12.01 9.75 -15.64
CA GLN A 45 12.58 8.80 -16.61
C GLN A 45 13.55 7.82 -15.95
N ALA A 46 14.42 8.31 -15.05
CA ALA A 46 15.33 7.48 -14.29
C ALA A 46 14.58 6.46 -13.40
N LEU A 47 13.54 6.91 -12.69
CA LEU A 47 12.69 6.01 -11.90
C LEU A 47 12.00 4.95 -12.77
N ARG A 48 11.48 5.35 -13.94
CA ARG A 48 10.84 4.43 -14.88
C ARG A 48 11.81 3.35 -15.38
N PHE A 49 13.07 3.68 -15.53
CA PHE A 49 14.10 2.73 -15.97
C PHE A 49 14.58 1.84 -14.83
N LEU A 50 14.83 2.42 -13.65
CA LEU A 50 15.43 1.71 -12.52
C LEU A 50 14.43 0.86 -11.72
N ASN A 51 13.20 1.36 -11.57
CA ASN A 51 12.17 0.73 -10.76
C ASN A 51 10.78 0.93 -11.38
N PRO A 52 10.51 0.28 -12.52
CA PRO A 52 9.21 0.37 -13.16
C PRO A 52 8.12 -0.14 -12.23
N SER A 53 7.07 0.63 -12.06
CA SER A 53 5.90 0.31 -11.24
C SER A 53 4.64 0.35 -12.08
N PRO A 54 3.57 -0.38 -11.69
CA PRO A 54 2.29 -0.34 -12.41
C PRO A 54 1.65 1.06 -12.45
N TYR A 55 1.90 1.87 -11.42
CA TYR A 55 1.32 3.21 -11.26
C TYR A 55 2.43 4.25 -11.13
N MET A 56 2.93 4.69 -12.27
CA MET A 56 3.90 5.76 -12.34
C MET A 56 3.21 7.06 -12.74
N TYR A 57 3.60 8.17 -12.13
CA TYR A 57 3.03 9.47 -12.43
C TYR A 57 4.05 10.59 -12.37
N PHE A 58 3.81 11.60 -13.18
CA PHE A 58 4.48 12.89 -13.19
C PHE A 58 3.39 13.97 -13.22
N LEU A 59 3.20 14.67 -12.12
CA LEU A 59 2.19 15.71 -11.96
C LEU A 59 2.91 17.06 -11.90
N ASN A 60 2.55 17.98 -12.80
CA ASN A 60 3.11 19.32 -12.82
C ASN A 60 2.03 20.33 -12.41
N PHE A 61 2.21 20.91 -11.23
CA PHE A 61 1.31 21.94 -10.68
C PHE A 61 1.82 23.38 -10.92
N GLY A 62 2.88 23.58 -11.70
CA GLY A 62 3.51 24.87 -11.94
C GLY A 62 4.46 25.29 -10.81
N ILE A 63 3.95 25.34 -9.58
CA ILE A 63 4.75 25.71 -8.39
C ILE A 63 5.60 24.54 -7.84
N CYS A 64 5.24 23.32 -8.15
CA CYS A 64 5.94 22.09 -7.79
C CYS A 64 5.60 20.97 -8.76
N GLN A 65 6.45 19.95 -8.80
CA GLN A 65 6.19 18.70 -9.49
C GLN A 65 6.16 17.56 -8.50
N VAL A 66 5.23 16.62 -8.71
CA VAL A 66 5.14 15.39 -7.91
C VAL A 66 5.43 14.20 -8.81
N ILE A 67 6.44 13.43 -8.44
CA ILE A 67 6.94 12.28 -9.19
C ILE A 67 6.80 11.05 -8.31
N GLY A 68 6.19 10.00 -8.84
CA GLY A 68 6.02 8.77 -8.06
C GLY A 68 6.03 7.51 -8.91
N ALA A 69 6.39 6.43 -8.22
CA ALA A 69 6.32 5.06 -8.70
C ALA A 69 5.69 4.22 -7.59
N SER A 70 4.43 3.83 -7.76
CA SER A 70 3.67 3.08 -6.75
C SER A 70 3.34 1.67 -7.23
N PRO A 71 3.53 0.64 -6.42
CA PRO A 71 3.07 -0.71 -6.72
C PRO A 71 1.58 -0.90 -6.40
N GLU A 72 0.97 0.00 -5.64
CA GLU A 72 -0.34 -0.16 -5.03
C GLU A 72 -1.30 0.97 -5.46
N ILE A 73 -2.57 0.63 -5.59
CA ILE A 73 -3.65 1.59 -5.81
C ILE A 73 -4.20 2.07 -4.46
N LEU A 74 -4.56 3.34 -4.38
CA LEU A 74 -5.39 3.83 -3.28
C LEU A 74 -6.79 3.23 -3.39
N VAL A 75 -7.45 3.47 -4.53
CA VAL A 75 -8.74 2.88 -4.90
C VAL A 75 -8.85 2.86 -6.43
N ARG A 76 -9.57 1.88 -6.96
CA ARG A 76 -9.91 1.82 -8.38
C ARG A 76 -11.42 1.83 -8.55
N LEU A 77 -11.92 2.70 -9.41
CA LEU A 77 -13.30 2.70 -9.87
C LEU A 77 -13.33 2.38 -11.37
N GLN A 78 -14.02 1.30 -11.72
CA GLN A 78 -14.21 0.89 -13.13
C GLN A 78 -15.69 0.64 -13.37
N GLY A 79 -16.34 1.56 -14.11
CA GLY A 79 -17.79 1.63 -14.14
C GLY A 79 -18.33 1.90 -12.74
N ASP A 80 -19.18 1.01 -12.23
CA ASP A 80 -19.67 1.07 -10.84
C ASP A 80 -18.92 0.16 -9.88
N GLN A 81 -17.91 -0.57 -10.33
CA GLN A 81 -17.13 -1.45 -9.47
C GLN A 81 -15.99 -0.69 -8.79
N ILE A 82 -16.03 -0.69 -7.47
CA ILE A 82 -14.97 -0.20 -6.60
C ILE A 82 -14.07 -1.39 -6.26
N THR A 83 -12.76 -1.20 -6.34
CA THR A 83 -11.76 -2.18 -5.90
C THR A 83 -10.72 -1.50 -5.03
N LEU A 84 -10.49 -2.07 -3.87
CA LEU A 84 -9.40 -1.74 -2.97
C LEU A 84 -8.51 -2.98 -2.85
N ARG A 85 -7.20 -2.79 -2.90
CA ARG A 85 -6.27 -3.91 -2.98
C ARG A 85 -5.17 -3.79 -1.93
N PRO A 86 -5.45 -4.19 -0.69
CA PRO A 86 -4.44 -4.18 0.37
C PRO A 86 -3.29 -5.13 0.03
N ILE A 87 -2.09 -4.64 0.24
CA ILE A 87 -0.82 -5.35 0.08
C ILE A 87 -0.08 -5.26 1.40
N ALA A 88 0.30 -6.40 1.98
CA ALA A 88 1.10 -6.45 3.19
C ALA A 88 2.00 -7.68 3.22
N GLY A 89 2.95 -7.67 4.13
CA GLY A 89 3.95 -8.73 4.21
C GLY A 89 4.91 -8.74 3.04
N THR A 90 6.15 -9.08 3.29
CA THR A 90 7.16 -9.09 2.23
C THR A 90 8.17 -10.21 2.47
N ARG A 91 8.46 -10.97 1.41
CA ARG A 91 9.64 -11.84 1.33
C ARG A 91 10.36 -11.56 0.01
N LYS A 92 11.67 -11.80 0.00
CA LYS A 92 12.46 -11.72 -1.23
C LYS A 92 12.08 -12.86 -2.16
N ARG A 93 12.27 -12.63 -3.46
CA ARG A 93 12.24 -13.73 -4.43
C ARG A 93 13.35 -14.70 -4.17
N GLY A 94 13.08 -15.97 -4.34
CA GLY A 94 14.08 -17.04 -4.31
C GLY A 94 14.97 -17.03 -5.55
N SER A 95 16.12 -17.71 -5.46
CA SER A 95 17.01 -17.92 -6.61
C SER A 95 16.47 -18.96 -7.61
N ASN A 96 15.47 -19.73 -7.20
CA ASN A 96 14.78 -20.74 -7.98
C ASN A 96 13.34 -20.93 -7.47
N GLU A 97 12.56 -21.75 -8.17
CA GLU A 97 11.14 -21.94 -7.89
C GLU A 97 10.87 -22.61 -6.54
N ILE A 98 11.76 -23.51 -6.10
CA ILE A 98 11.63 -24.20 -4.80
C ILE A 98 11.78 -23.20 -3.66
N GLU A 99 12.81 -22.37 -3.71
CA GLU A 99 13.03 -21.31 -2.73
C GLU A 99 11.91 -20.27 -2.72
N ASP A 100 11.36 -19.93 -3.90
CA ASP A 100 10.19 -19.08 -4.02
C ASP A 100 8.96 -19.67 -3.29
N GLU A 101 8.73 -20.97 -3.43
CA GLU A 101 7.63 -21.65 -2.73
C GLU A 101 7.84 -21.73 -1.21
N GLU A 102 9.08 -21.94 -0.77
CA GLU A 102 9.43 -21.93 0.66
C GLU A 102 9.21 -20.54 1.26
N ASN A 103 9.66 -19.49 0.59
CA ASN A 103 9.46 -18.11 1.01
C ASN A 103 7.96 -17.73 1.03
N ALA A 104 7.18 -18.21 0.08
CA ALA A 104 5.74 -17.99 0.05
C ALA A 104 5.03 -18.70 1.23
N LYS A 105 5.42 -19.93 1.55
CA LYS A 105 4.89 -20.67 2.70
C LYS A 105 5.29 -20.02 4.02
N ASP A 106 6.55 -19.58 4.14
CA ASP A 106 7.01 -18.84 5.32
C ASP A 106 6.18 -17.56 5.52
N LEU A 107 5.97 -16.78 4.47
CA LEU A 107 5.15 -15.57 4.52
C LEU A 107 3.71 -15.84 4.96
N LEU A 108 3.07 -16.87 4.42
CA LEU A 108 1.70 -17.27 4.76
C LEU A 108 1.58 -17.96 6.13
N SER A 109 2.69 -18.32 6.77
CA SER A 109 2.71 -18.89 8.11
C SER A 109 3.10 -17.89 9.20
N ASP A 110 3.48 -16.67 8.84
CA ASP A 110 3.89 -15.62 9.78
C ASP A 110 2.66 -14.98 10.43
N PRO A 111 2.40 -15.21 11.74
CA PRO A 111 1.20 -14.70 12.40
C PRO A 111 1.10 -13.18 12.43
N LYS A 112 2.25 -12.49 12.48
CA LYS A 112 2.31 -11.03 12.48
C LYS A 112 1.86 -10.48 11.12
N GLU A 113 2.42 -11.00 10.03
CA GLU A 113 2.09 -10.58 8.68
C GLU A 113 0.62 -10.86 8.34
N LEU A 114 0.10 -12.02 8.77
CA LEU A 114 -1.31 -12.38 8.60
C LEU A 114 -2.23 -11.47 9.40
N ALA A 115 -1.88 -11.11 10.65
CA ALA A 115 -2.68 -10.22 11.49
C ALA A 115 -2.72 -8.80 10.90
N GLU A 116 -1.58 -8.28 10.45
CA GLU A 116 -1.50 -6.98 9.77
C GLU A 116 -2.36 -6.98 8.50
N HIS A 117 -2.23 -8.00 7.67
CA HIS A 117 -3.00 -8.09 6.42
C HIS A 117 -4.51 -8.21 6.68
N LEU A 118 -4.92 -8.96 7.70
CA LEU A 118 -6.33 -9.07 8.10
C LEU A 118 -6.89 -7.71 8.53
N MET A 119 -6.13 -6.94 9.29
CA MET A 119 -6.48 -5.57 9.68
C MET A 119 -6.70 -4.67 8.45
N LEU A 120 -5.83 -4.75 7.44
CA LEU A 120 -5.98 -4.00 6.20
C LEU A 120 -7.20 -4.43 5.38
N ILE A 121 -7.52 -5.73 5.35
CA ILE A 121 -8.75 -6.22 4.72
C ILE A 121 -9.97 -5.63 5.41
N ASP A 122 -10.02 -5.63 6.75
CA ASP A 122 -11.16 -5.11 7.51
C ASP A 122 -11.31 -3.60 7.35
N LEU A 123 -10.20 -2.85 7.33
CA LEU A 123 -10.20 -1.43 7.00
C LEU A 123 -10.77 -1.20 5.60
N GLY A 124 -10.27 -1.94 4.60
CA GLY A 124 -10.75 -1.86 3.22
C GLY A 124 -12.24 -2.20 3.08
N ARG A 125 -12.73 -3.20 3.81
CA ARG A 125 -14.18 -3.52 3.85
C ARG A 125 -15.01 -2.37 4.42
N ASN A 126 -14.53 -1.72 5.46
CA ASN A 126 -15.19 -0.54 6.05
C ASN A 126 -15.23 0.62 5.06
N ASP A 127 -14.11 0.92 4.42
CA ASP A 127 -14.02 2.06 3.50
C ASP A 127 -14.85 1.82 2.23
N VAL A 128 -14.73 0.66 1.61
CA VAL A 128 -15.58 0.27 0.47
C VAL A 128 -17.04 0.24 0.88
N GLY A 129 -17.36 -0.19 2.11
CA GLY A 129 -18.72 -0.26 2.62
C GLY A 129 -19.42 1.10 2.73
N LYS A 130 -18.70 2.16 3.04
CA LYS A 130 -19.24 3.53 3.13
C LYS A 130 -19.84 4.00 1.81
N ILE A 131 -19.23 3.62 0.69
CA ILE A 131 -19.54 4.12 -0.66
C ILE A 131 -20.23 3.08 -1.55
N SER A 132 -20.39 1.85 -1.08
CA SER A 132 -21.02 0.75 -1.84
C SER A 132 -22.49 0.55 -1.51
N LYS A 133 -23.23 -0.02 -2.47
CA LYS A 133 -24.58 -0.53 -2.28
C LYS A 133 -24.56 -1.62 -1.20
N MET A 134 -25.59 -1.63 -0.35
CA MET A 134 -25.69 -2.61 0.74
C MET A 134 -25.62 -4.05 0.20
N GLY A 135 -24.86 -4.91 0.88
CA GLY A 135 -24.70 -6.32 0.53
C GLY A 135 -23.78 -6.60 -0.66
N THR A 136 -23.13 -5.58 -1.26
CA THR A 136 -22.24 -5.78 -2.41
C THR A 136 -20.77 -5.88 -2.05
N VAL A 137 -20.40 -5.55 -0.81
CA VAL A 137 -19.00 -5.64 -0.36
C VAL A 137 -18.60 -7.10 -0.19
N LYS A 138 -17.54 -7.50 -0.87
CA LYS A 138 -16.97 -8.84 -0.81
C LYS A 138 -15.45 -8.80 -0.84
N VAL A 139 -14.82 -9.83 -0.31
CA VAL A 139 -13.40 -10.11 -0.49
C VAL A 139 -13.30 -11.17 -1.58
N SER A 140 -12.99 -10.76 -2.81
CA SER A 140 -12.97 -11.64 -3.99
C SER A 140 -11.71 -12.49 -4.06
N GLU A 141 -10.59 -11.97 -3.54
CA GLU A 141 -9.34 -12.70 -3.32
C GLU A 141 -8.88 -12.44 -1.90
N LYS A 142 -8.44 -13.47 -1.20
CA LYS A 142 -8.04 -13.36 0.20
C LYS A 142 -6.67 -14.00 0.43
N MET A 143 -5.71 -13.19 0.85
CA MET A 143 -4.36 -13.64 1.26
C MET A 143 -3.67 -14.49 0.19
N VAL A 144 -3.64 -14.02 -1.06
CA VAL A 144 -2.91 -14.67 -2.13
C VAL A 144 -1.49 -14.14 -2.21
N ILE A 145 -0.55 -14.98 -2.60
CA ILE A 145 0.83 -14.54 -2.85
C ILE A 145 0.95 -14.00 -4.27
N GLU A 146 1.40 -12.77 -4.38
CA GLU A 146 1.82 -12.18 -5.64
C GLU A 146 3.34 -12.03 -5.71
N LYS A 147 3.89 -12.53 -6.81
CA LYS A 147 5.32 -12.50 -7.09
C LYS A 147 5.64 -11.32 -8.01
N TYR A 148 6.47 -10.40 -7.53
CA TYR A 148 7.02 -9.28 -8.28
C TYR A 148 8.47 -9.57 -8.69
N SER A 149 9.14 -8.63 -9.34
CA SER A 149 10.51 -8.86 -9.84
C SER A 149 11.51 -9.21 -8.75
N HIS A 150 11.43 -8.60 -7.57
CA HIS A 150 12.43 -8.75 -6.49
C HIS A 150 11.84 -9.23 -5.16
N VAL A 151 10.54 -9.15 -5.00
CA VAL A 151 9.83 -9.48 -3.77
C VAL A 151 8.51 -10.19 -4.07
N MET A 152 7.93 -10.78 -3.05
CA MET A 152 6.56 -11.28 -3.04
C MET A 152 5.79 -10.68 -1.87
N HIS A 153 4.49 -10.52 -2.02
CA HIS A 153 3.61 -9.94 -1.02
C HIS A 153 2.35 -10.78 -0.83
N ILE A 154 1.70 -10.62 0.32
CA ILE A 154 0.33 -11.06 0.53
C ILE A 154 -0.59 -9.98 -0.02
N VAL A 155 -1.53 -10.37 -0.86
CA VAL A 155 -2.49 -9.47 -1.51
C VAL A 155 -3.90 -9.98 -1.30
N SER A 156 -4.84 -9.05 -1.17
CA SER A 156 -6.27 -9.35 -1.18
C SER A 156 -7.02 -8.33 -2.03
N ASN A 157 -8.22 -8.69 -2.51
CA ASN A 157 -9.11 -7.75 -3.17
C ASN A 157 -10.37 -7.56 -2.35
N VAL A 158 -10.70 -6.30 -2.06
CA VAL A 158 -11.99 -5.88 -1.49
C VAL A 158 -12.76 -5.13 -2.56
N GLU A 159 -13.94 -5.61 -2.87
CA GLU A 159 -14.75 -5.06 -3.96
C GLU A 159 -16.14 -4.65 -3.45
N GLY A 160 -16.76 -3.70 -4.16
CA GLY A 160 -18.12 -3.28 -3.93
C GLY A 160 -18.71 -2.58 -5.14
N SER A 161 -20.03 -2.48 -5.20
CA SER A 161 -20.72 -1.70 -6.23
C SER A 161 -21.04 -0.32 -5.72
N LYS A 162 -20.58 0.70 -6.42
CA LYS A 162 -20.77 2.12 -6.07
C LYS A 162 -22.25 2.47 -5.91
N LYS A 163 -22.59 3.27 -4.90
CA LYS A 163 -23.92 3.90 -4.78
C LYS A 163 -24.20 4.82 -5.97
N GLU A 164 -25.46 4.92 -6.37
CA GLU A 164 -25.85 5.60 -7.63
C GLU A 164 -25.51 7.09 -7.67
N ASN A 165 -25.63 7.79 -6.57
CA ASN A 165 -25.47 9.25 -6.51
C ASN A 165 -24.03 9.71 -6.17
N LEU A 166 -23.05 8.84 -6.19
CA LEU A 166 -21.66 9.17 -5.91
C LEU A 166 -20.87 9.42 -7.20
N SER A 167 -20.10 10.50 -7.22
CA SER A 167 -19.09 10.77 -8.24
C SER A 167 -17.82 9.93 -8.01
N PHE A 168 -16.85 10.00 -8.93
CA PHE A 168 -15.55 9.37 -8.71
C PHE A 168 -14.75 10.06 -7.60
N ILE A 169 -14.98 11.35 -7.35
CA ILE A 169 -14.33 12.08 -6.23
C ILE A 169 -14.83 11.58 -4.88
N ASP A 170 -16.12 11.21 -4.78
CA ASP A 170 -16.69 10.69 -3.54
C ASP A 170 -16.15 9.28 -3.19
N VAL A 171 -15.49 8.62 -4.15
CA VAL A 171 -14.88 7.30 -3.97
C VAL A 171 -13.46 7.41 -3.41
N LEU A 172 -12.79 8.56 -3.57
CA LEU A 172 -11.48 8.85 -2.99
C LEU A 172 -11.57 9.19 -1.51
#